data_055440924de6e637cf8f2b0350c8d713
#
_entry.id   055440924de6e637cf8f2b0350c8d713
#
_cell.length_a   1.000
_cell.length_b   1.000
_cell.length_c   1.000
_cell.angle_alpha   90.00
_cell.angle_beta   90.00
_cell.angle_gamma   90.00
#
_symmetry.space_group_name_H-M   'P 1'
#
loop_
_entity.id
_entity.type
_entity.pdbx_description
1 polymer ?
#
loop_
_entity_poly.entity_id
_entity_poly.type
_entity_poly.pdbx_seq_one_letter_code
_entity_poly.pdbx_strand_id
1 'polypeptide(L)'
;MKSLKQYLNEALVSRKITKQPHTLFPKTKDELKSMIEREIDINGYDCDLNHIDVSNVTDMSYVFYDTEFNGDISNWDVSNVNNMSNMFWGSKFNGDISNWDVSNVTDMNCMFDRSPLHSNEPKWYK
;
A
#
# COMPACT_ATOMS: atom_id res chain seq x y z
N MET A 1 22.98 13.95 19.92
CA MET A 1 23.05 12.59 19.33
C MET A 1 21.92 12.41 18.34
N LYS A 2 22.23 11.92 17.15
CA LYS A 2 21.21 11.70 16.13
C LYS A 2 20.38 10.44 16.41
N SER A 3 19.09 10.50 16.09
CA SER A 3 18.23 9.32 16.17
C SER A 3 18.54 8.36 15.02
N LEU A 4 18.12 7.11 15.15
CA LEU A 4 18.25 6.12 14.07
C LEU A 4 17.58 6.63 12.79
N LYS A 5 16.42 7.26 12.91
CA LYS A 5 15.70 7.83 11.76
C LYS A 5 16.53 8.90 11.04
N GLN A 6 17.23 9.75 11.77
CA GLN A 6 18.11 10.77 11.18
C GLN A 6 19.27 10.14 10.42
N TYR A 7 19.89 9.10 10.98
CA TYR A 7 20.95 8.37 10.29
C TYR A 7 20.45 7.72 9.00
N LEU A 8 19.28 7.11 9.03
CA LEU A 8 18.69 6.50 7.84
C LEU A 8 18.38 7.52 6.75
N ASN A 9 17.83 8.67 7.13
CA ASN A 9 17.53 9.73 6.17
C ASN A 9 18.80 10.28 5.52
N GLU A 10 19.85 10.50 6.31
CA GLU A 10 21.14 10.97 5.79
C GLU A 10 21.75 9.96 4.83
N ALA A 11 21.69 8.67 5.17
CA ALA A 11 22.22 7.62 4.31
C ALA A 11 21.48 7.57 2.98
N LEU A 12 20.15 7.70 3.00
CA LEU A 12 19.33 7.71 1.79
C LEU A 12 19.66 8.91 0.89
N VAL A 13 19.77 10.09 1.48
CA VAL A 13 20.09 11.32 0.74
C VAL A 13 21.49 11.26 0.14
N SER A 14 22.49 10.89 0.94
CA SER A 14 23.89 10.89 0.49
C SER A 14 24.19 9.82 -0.56
N ARG A 15 23.43 8.72 -0.57
CA ARG A 15 23.58 7.65 -1.56
C ARG A 15 22.68 7.80 -2.77
N LYS A 16 21.82 8.83 -2.79
CA LYS A 16 20.85 9.07 -3.85
C LYS A 16 19.95 7.85 -4.10
N ILE A 17 19.56 7.17 -3.04
CA ILE A 17 18.67 6.03 -3.10
C ILE A 17 17.26 6.53 -3.44
N THR A 18 16.67 6.02 -4.52
CA THR A 18 15.34 6.45 -4.99
C THR A 18 14.21 5.64 -4.37
N LYS A 19 14.50 4.43 -3.87
CA LYS A 19 13.50 3.58 -3.21
C LYS A 19 13.82 3.46 -1.74
N GLN A 20 12.77 3.54 -0.94
CA GLN A 20 12.85 3.34 0.49
C GLN A 20 13.15 1.86 0.79
N PRO A 21 14.10 1.54 1.71
CA PRO A 21 14.32 0.13 2.07
C PRO A 21 13.09 -0.44 2.78
N HIS A 22 12.84 -1.72 2.56
CA HIS A 22 11.78 -2.42 3.27
C HIS A 22 12.20 -2.70 4.71
N THR A 23 11.30 -2.45 5.64
CA THR A 23 11.53 -2.67 7.07
C THR A 23 10.47 -3.56 7.71
N LEU A 24 9.36 -3.81 7.02
CA LEU A 24 8.27 -4.67 7.50
C LEU A 24 7.95 -5.69 6.42
N PHE A 25 7.70 -6.94 6.83
CA PHE A 25 7.59 -8.07 5.91
C PHE A 25 6.38 -8.96 6.24
N PRO A 26 5.14 -8.48 6.03
CA PRO A 26 3.96 -9.31 6.31
C PRO A 26 3.88 -10.50 5.34
N LYS A 27 3.37 -11.62 5.83
CA LYS A 27 3.15 -12.82 5.02
C LYS A 27 1.68 -13.08 4.76
N THR A 28 0.79 -12.47 5.56
CA THR A 28 -0.65 -12.66 5.44
C THR A 28 -1.35 -11.32 5.41
N LYS A 29 -2.61 -11.34 4.97
CA LYS A 29 -3.46 -10.15 5.00
C LYS A 29 -3.62 -9.59 6.41
N ASP A 30 -3.80 -10.46 7.41
CA ASP A 30 -4.01 -10.02 8.78
C ASP A 30 -2.76 -9.34 9.35
N GLU A 31 -1.57 -9.88 9.07
CA GLU A 31 -0.32 -9.23 9.45
C GLU A 31 -0.18 -7.88 8.77
N LEU A 32 -0.50 -7.80 7.47
CA LEU A 32 -0.44 -6.55 6.72
C LEU A 32 -1.39 -5.50 7.32
N LYS A 33 -2.63 -5.88 7.60
CA LYS A 33 -3.60 -4.95 8.19
C LYS A 33 -3.14 -4.43 9.55
N SER A 34 -2.59 -5.29 10.38
CA SER A 34 -2.05 -4.88 11.69
C SER A 34 -0.90 -3.88 11.56
N MET A 35 -0.01 -4.12 10.59
CA MET A 35 1.11 -3.20 10.31
C MET A 35 0.62 -1.85 9.79
N ILE A 36 -0.36 -1.84 8.88
CA ILE A 36 -0.97 -0.62 8.36
C ILE A 36 -1.60 0.19 9.49
N GLU A 37 -2.38 -0.46 10.35
CA GLU A 37 -3.03 0.22 11.48
C GLU A 37 -2.00 0.87 12.41
N ARG A 38 -0.92 0.16 12.71
CA ARG A 38 0.16 0.69 13.55
C ARG A 38 0.83 1.90 12.90
N GLU A 39 1.12 1.81 11.61
CA GLU A 39 1.76 2.92 10.89
C GLU A 39 0.85 4.15 10.85
N ILE A 40 -0.44 3.96 10.65
CA ILE A 40 -1.41 5.05 10.67
C ILE A 40 -1.49 5.68 12.06
N ASP A 41 -1.51 4.87 13.12
CA ASP A 41 -1.55 5.38 14.50
C ASP A 41 -0.34 6.26 14.82
N ILE A 42 0.82 5.89 14.28
CA ILE A 42 2.08 6.61 14.55
C ILE A 42 2.25 7.82 13.63
N ASN A 43 1.92 7.67 12.34
CA ASN A 43 2.29 8.62 11.30
C ASN A 43 1.10 9.29 10.59
N GLY A 44 -0.13 8.90 10.90
CA GLY A 44 -1.33 9.51 10.32
C GLY A 44 -1.83 8.81 9.06
N TYR A 45 -3.02 9.22 8.60
CA TYR A 45 -3.72 8.60 7.47
C TYR A 45 -3.07 8.88 6.11
N ASP A 46 -2.19 9.84 6.00
CA ASP A 46 -1.49 10.19 4.76
C ASP A 46 -0.05 9.68 4.72
N CYS A 47 0.29 8.73 5.57
CA CYS A 47 1.66 8.22 5.68
C CYS A 47 2.09 7.41 4.46
N ASP A 48 3.40 7.34 4.27
CA ASP A 48 4.04 6.52 3.25
C ASP A 48 4.18 5.09 3.78
N LEU A 49 3.62 4.12 3.08
CA LEU A 49 3.68 2.70 3.45
C LEU A 49 4.57 1.87 2.52
N ASN A 50 5.38 2.52 1.67
CA ASN A 50 6.21 1.79 0.71
C ASN A 50 7.36 1.00 1.36
N HIS A 51 7.63 1.22 2.64
CA HIS A 51 8.61 0.43 3.38
C HIS A 51 8.07 -0.95 3.79
N ILE A 52 6.78 -1.21 3.60
CA ILE A 52 6.21 -2.53 3.83
C ILE A 52 6.42 -3.35 2.57
N ASP A 53 7.13 -4.48 2.69
CA ASP A 53 7.29 -5.43 1.60
C ASP A 53 6.06 -6.35 1.57
N VAL A 54 5.16 -6.10 0.62
CA VAL A 54 3.91 -6.87 0.49
C VAL A 54 4.03 -8.03 -0.50
N SER A 55 5.24 -8.30 -1.01
CA SER A 55 5.43 -9.29 -2.08
C SER A 55 5.04 -10.72 -1.70
N ASN A 56 4.98 -11.03 -0.41
CA ASN A 56 4.57 -12.34 0.07
C ASN A 56 3.06 -12.44 0.38
N VAL A 57 2.31 -11.35 0.22
CA VAL A 57 0.87 -11.34 0.49
C VAL A 57 0.12 -11.68 -0.80
N THR A 58 -0.72 -12.69 -0.76
CA THR A 58 -1.48 -13.14 -1.94
C THR A 58 -2.94 -12.71 -1.92
N ASP A 59 -3.50 -12.44 -0.76
CA ASP A 59 -4.88 -11.97 -0.58
C ASP A 59 -4.85 -10.56 0.02
N MET A 60 -5.32 -9.58 -0.75
CA MET A 60 -5.44 -8.20 -0.30
C MET A 60 -6.89 -7.72 -0.26
N SER A 61 -7.84 -8.66 -0.27
CA SER A 61 -9.25 -8.29 -0.16
C SER A 61 -9.51 -7.53 1.15
N TYR A 62 -10.27 -6.46 1.05
CA TYR A 62 -10.68 -5.63 2.20
C TYR A 62 -9.54 -4.89 2.93
N VAL A 63 -8.31 -4.89 2.43
CA VAL A 63 -7.16 -4.32 3.18
C VAL A 63 -7.37 -2.84 3.51
N PHE A 64 -7.94 -2.07 2.61
CA PHE A 64 -8.25 -0.65 2.84
C PHE A 64 -9.76 -0.38 2.81
N TYR A 65 -10.56 -1.39 3.15
CA TYR A 65 -12.02 -1.28 3.17
C TYR A 65 -12.46 -0.23 4.19
N ASP A 66 -13.26 0.73 3.72
CA ASP A 66 -13.89 1.76 4.56
C ASP A 66 -12.88 2.52 5.43
N THR A 67 -11.69 2.80 4.90
CA THR A 67 -10.61 3.46 5.64
C THR A 67 -10.44 4.92 5.21
N GLU A 68 -9.92 5.73 6.14
CA GLU A 68 -9.52 7.11 5.88
C GLU A 68 -8.11 7.21 5.25
N PHE A 69 -7.40 6.10 5.11
CA PHE A 69 -6.03 6.11 4.57
C PHE A 69 -5.99 6.73 3.17
N ASN A 70 -5.09 7.68 2.98
CA ASN A 70 -4.82 8.30 1.68
C ASN A 70 -3.33 8.63 1.53
N GLY A 71 -2.47 7.70 1.91
CA GLY A 71 -1.03 7.84 1.79
C GLY A 71 -0.46 7.25 0.51
N ASP A 72 0.80 6.84 0.57
CA ASP A 72 1.53 6.38 -0.61
C ASP A 72 1.82 4.88 -0.54
N ILE A 73 1.29 4.13 -1.51
CA ILE A 73 1.53 2.70 -1.72
C ILE A 73 1.91 2.43 -3.19
N SER A 74 2.40 3.44 -3.88
CA SER A 74 2.66 3.37 -5.32
C SER A 74 3.76 2.36 -5.68
N ASN A 75 4.69 2.08 -4.76
CA ASN A 75 5.81 1.16 -4.99
C ASN A 75 5.57 -0.25 -4.44
N TRP A 76 4.38 -0.54 -3.96
CA TRP A 76 4.06 -1.90 -3.50
C TRP A 76 4.19 -2.91 -4.65
N ASP A 77 4.89 -3.99 -4.40
CA ASP A 77 4.96 -5.13 -5.32
C ASP A 77 3.77 -6.06 -5.04
N VAL A 78 2.72 -5.91 -5.84
CA VAL A 78 1.49 -6.70 -5.72
C VAL A 78 1.42 -7.83 -6.74
N SER A 79 2.57 -8.17 -7.36
CA SER A 79 2.62 -9.14 -8.45
C SER A 79 2.19 -10.55 -8.05
N ASN A 80 2.22 -10.88 -6.76
CA ASN A 80 1.79 -12.20 -6.27
C ASN A 80 0.34 -12.19 -5.73
N VAL A 81 -0.36 -11.06 -5.79
CA VAL A 81 -1.71 -10.96 -5.28
C VAL A 81 -2.70 -11.57 -6.28
N ASN A 82 -3.60 -12.42 -5.77
CA ASN A 82 -4.64 -13.03 -6.59
C ASN A 82 -6.06 -12.52 -6.26
N ASN A 83 -6.27 -11.88 -5.12
CA ASN A 83 -7.57 -11.38 -4.69
C ASN A 83 -7.45 -9.95 -4.18
N MET A 84 -8.13 -9.01 -4.86
CA MET A 84 -8.24 -7.61 -4.47
C MET A 84 -9.70 -7.15 -4.33
N SER A 85 -10.61 -8.11 -4.11
CA SER A 85 -12.03 -7.76 -3.97
C SER A 85 -12.24 -6.82 -2.80
N ASN A 86 -13.05 -5.79 -3.01
CA ASN A 86 -13.40 -4.79 -1.99
C ASN A 86 -12.19 -4.08 -1.35
N MET A 87 -11.02 -4.12 -1.97
CA MET A 87 -9.79 -3.61 -1.35
C MET A 87 -9.91 -2.14 -0.95
N PHE A 88 -10.53 -1.33 -1.78
CA PHE A 88 -10.70 0.12 -1.51
C PHE A 88 -12.17 0.52 -1.41
N TRP A 89 -13.08 -0.43 -1.15
CA TRP A 89 -14.50 -0.13 -1.02
C TRP A 89 -14.72 0.88 0.11
N GLY A 90 -15.41 1.98 -0.18
CA GLY A 90 -15.68 3.03 0.81
C GLY A 90 -14.45 3.78 1.31
N SER A 91 -13.29 3.52 0.73
CA SER A 91 -12.00 4.12 1.12
C SER A 91 -11.89 5.57 0.65
N LYS A 92 -11.11 6.37 1.37
CA LYS A 92 -10.73 7.73 0.94
C LYS A 92 -9.48 7.75 0.06
N PHE A 93 -8.87 6.60 -0.17
CA PHE A 93 -7.64 6.51 -0.96
C PHE A 93 -7.83 7.03 -2.38
N ASN A 94 -6.94 7.93 -2.79
CA ASN A 94 -6.95 8.52 -4.14
C ASN A 94 -5.53 8.65 -4.70
N GLY A 95 -4.66 7.72 -4.32
CA GLY A 95 -3.26 7.73 -4.73
C GLY A 95 -3.01 7.08 -6.08
N ASP A 96 -1.75 7.12 -6.52
CA ASP A 96 -1.31 6.56 -7.79
C ASP A 96 -0.92 5.10 -7.63
N ILE A 97 -1.70 4.21 -8.24
CA ILE A 97 -1.43 2.78 -8.31
C ILE A 97 -1.37 2.30 -9.77
N SER A 98 -1.10 3.22 -10.69
CA SER A 98 -1.08 2.94 -12.13
C SER A 98 0.02 1.95 -12.54
N ASN A 99 1.11 1.87 -11.77
CA ASN A 99 2.24 0.98 -12.07
C ASN A 99 2.16 -0.40 -11.42
N TRP A 100 1.08 -0.69 -10.71
CA TRP A 100 0.90 -2.00 -10.11
C TRP A 100 0.80 -3.10 -11.16
N ASP A 101 1.55 -4.20 -10.97
CA ASP A 101 1.41 -5.41 -11.78
C ASP A 101 0.32 -6.27 -11.17
N VAL A 102 -0.86 -6.26 -11.78
CA VAL A 102 -2.04 -7.00 -11.30
C VAL A 102 -2.32 -8.23 -12.16
N SER A 103 -1.31 -8.71 -12.90
CA SER A 103 -1.50 -9.79 -13.88
C SER A 103 -1.97 -11.11 -13.25
N ASN A 104 -1.71 -11.33 -11.96
CA ASN A 104 -2.13 -12.54 -11.25
C ASN A 104 -3.45 -12.37 -10.50
N VAL A 105 -4.06 -11.18 -10.52
CA VAL A 105 -5.31 -10.94 -9.81
C VAL A 105 -6.48 -11.53 -10.58
N THR A 106 -7.25 -12.40 -9.91
CA THR A 106 -8.42 -13.05 -10.50
C THR A 106 -9.75 -12.52 -9.97
N ASP A 107 -9.74 -11.78 -8.85
CA ASP A 107 -10.95 -11.21 -8.25
C ASP A 107 -10.68 -9.74 -7.88
N MET A 108 -11.38 -8.83 -8.56
CA MET A 108 -11.36 -7.38 -8.31
C MET A 108 -12.77 -6.85 -8.05
N ASN A 109 -13.71 -7.71 -7.66
CA ASN A 109 -15.11 -7.31 -7.50
C ASN A 109 -15.23 -6.18 -6.47
N CYS A 110 -15.94 -5.12 -6.85
CA CYS A 110 -16.23 -3.97 -5.99
C CYS A 110 -14.99 -3.26 -5.43
N MET A 111 -13.84 -3.40 -6.10
CA MET A 111 -12.56 -2.90 -5.60
C MET A 111 -12.59 -1.40 -5.28
N PHE A 112 -13.23 -0.59 -6.13
CA PHE A 112 -13.25 0.87 -5.99
C PHE A 112 -14.64 1.44 -5.71
N ASP A 113 -15.62 0.60 -5.38
CA ASP A 113 -16.96 1.08 -5.12
C ASP A 113 -16.96 2.05 -3.92
N ARG A 114 -17.70 3.16 -4.04
CA ARG A 114 -17.80 4.20 -3.02
C ARG A 114 -16.45 4.81 -2.63
N SER A 115 -15.50 4.84 -3.56
CA SER A 115 -14.19 5.46 -3.36
C SER A 115 -13.91 6.49 -4.45
N PRO A 116 -12.95 7.43 -4.23
CA PRO A 116 -12.59 8.41 -5.27
C PRO A 116 -12.08 7.76 -6.55
N LEU A 117 -11.40 6.61 -6.45
CA LEU A 117 -10.88 5.90 -7.62
C LEU A 117 -11.97 5.30 -8.49
N HIS A 118 -13.21 5.20 -8.00
CA HIS A 118 -14.34 4.78 -8.85
C HIS A 118 -14.53 5.71 -10.06
N SER A 119 -14.26 6.99 -9.88
CA SER A 119 -14.37 7.99 -10.96
C SER A 119 -13.07 8.20 -11.74
N ASN A 120 -11.99 7.57 -11.32
CA ASN A 120 -10.66 7.73 -11.93
C ASN A 120 -9.88 6.42 -11.83
N GLU A 121 -10.44 5.38 -12.39
CA GLU A 121 -9.89 4.02 -12.30
C GLU A 121 -8.54 3.91 -12.99
N PRO A 122 -7.60 3.12 -12.42
CA PRO A 122 -6.37 2.79 -13.15
C PRO A 122 -6.68 2.07 -14.46
N LYS A 123 -5.82 2.25 -15.45
CA LYS A 123 -6.03 1.65 -16.77
C LYS A 123 -6.09 0.12 -16.73
N TRP A 124 -5.44 -0.50 -15.76
CA TRP A 124 -5.45 -1.96 -15.61
C TRP A 124 -6.73 -2.50 -15.00
N TYR A 125 -7.58 -1.65 -14.44
CA TYR A 125 -8.85 -2.09 -13.84
C TYR A 125 -9.89 -2.36 -14.92
N LYS A 126 -10.55 -3.47 -14.80
CA LYS A 126 -11.59 -3.87 -15.74
C LYS A 126 -12.85 -4.33 -15.04
#